data_4c723b9829c98bdf68bfb9081b65a452
#
_entry.id   4c723b9829c98bdf68bfb9081b65a452
#
_cell.length_a   1.000
_cell.length_b   1.000
_cell.length_c   1.000
_cell.angle_alpha   90.00
_cell.angle_beta   90.00
_cell.angle_gamma   90.00
#
_symmetry.space_group_name_H-M   'P 1'
#
loop_
_entity.id
_entity.type
_entity.pdbx_description
1 polymer ?
#
loop_
_entity_poly.entity_id
_entity_poly.type
_entity_poly.pdbx_seq_one_letter_code
_entity_poly.pdbx_strand_id
1 'polypeptide(L)'
;MKTLSSLSNNLVDFSRKSKILEKNEEFFHIEEWKNKRKQKSLQIILNSYLRLAVSYAKKYKSYGLPIDDLIHEGVLGIMHALEKFDVSKDFRLSTYASWWIRASIQDYILKNWSVVKTGSTASQKALFFNLRKIKQQISDVSSEYMGQNEINKV
;
A
#
# COMPACT_ATOMS: atom_id res chain seq x y z
N MET A 1 25.60 -9.50 -8.53
CA MET A 1 24.20 -9.04 -8.75
C MET A 1 23.50 -8.97 -7.40
N LYS A 2 23.14 -7.75 -6.93
CA LYS A 2 22.28 -7.62 -5.76
C LYS A 2 20.88 -8.09 -6.19
N THR A 3 20.40 -9.15 -5.59
CA THR A 3 19.10 -9.73 -5.93
C THR A 3 17.97 -8.71 -5.63
N LEU A 4 16.90 -8.72 -6.42
CA LEU A 4 15.70 -7.87 -6.23
C LEU A 4 15.19 -7.90 -4.77
N SER A 5 15.36 -9.02 -4.07
CA SER A 5 15.03 -9.16 -2.65
C SER A 5 15.85 -8.24 -1.72
N SER A 6 17.05 -7.83 -2.11
CA SER A 6 17.88 -6.91 -1.31
C SER A 6 17.41 -5.46 -1.40
N LEU A 7 16.78 -5.06 -2.51
CA LEU A 7 16.23 -3.71 -2.70
C LEU A 7 14.96 -3.51 -1.87
N SER A 8 14.06 -4.52 -1.84
CA SER A 8 12.84 -4.45 -1.04
C SER A 8 13.13 -4.37 0.46
N ASN A 9 14.14 -5.12 0.93
CA ASN A 9 14.56 -5.04 2.31
C ASN A 9 15.10 -3.65 2.66
N ASN A 10 15.85 -3.02 1.75
CA ASN A 10 16.38 -1.66 1.96
C ASN A 10 15.25 -0.62 2.07
N LEU A 11 14.21 -0.70 1.22
CA LEU A 11 13.05 0.21 1.29
C LEU A 11 12.25 0.02 2.57
N VAL A 12 12.05 -1.22 3.00
CA VAL A 12 11.35 -1.55 4.24
C VAL A 12 12.13 -1.04 5.46
N ASP A 13 13.44 -1.25 5.49
CA ASP A 13 14.31 -0.80 6.59
C ASP A 13 14.41 0.73 6.62
N PHE A 14 14.51 1.39 5.46
CA PHE A 14 14.46 2.83 5.36
C PHE A 14 13.12 3.39 5.88
N SER A 15 12.00 2.74 5.53
CA SER A 15 10.68 3.16 6.00
C SER A 15 10.52 3.09 7.51
N ARG A 16 11.19 2.13 8.17
CA ARG A 16 11.18 1.99 9.64
C ARG A 16 11.95 3.09 10.34
N LYS A 17 13.04 3.57 9.72
CA LYS A 17 13.90 4.63 10.26
C LYS A 17 13.37 6.04 10.02
N SER A 18 12.43 6.20 9.11
CA SER A 18 11.88 7.51 8.75
C SER A 18 11.08 8.11 9.90
N LYS A 19 11.32 9.40 10.17
CA LYS A 19 10.61 10.18 11.20
C LYS A 19 9.13 10.31 10.79
N ILE A 20 8.23 10.12 11.75
CA ILE A 20 6.81 10.45 11.60
C ILE A 20 6.66 11.95 11.86
N LEU A 21 6.03 12.67 10.94
CA LEU A 21 5.80 14.10 11.08
C LEU A 21 4.66 14.36 12.06
N GLU A 22 4.80 15.42 12.86
CA GLU A 22 3.71 15.98 13.63
C GLU A 22 2.73 16.74 12.72
N LYS A 23 1.50 16.96 13.19
CA LYS A 23 0.43 17.59 12.39
C LYS A 23 0.84 18.94 11.81
N ASN A 24 1.47 19.78 12.62
CA ASN A 24 1.89 21.13 12.19
C ASN A 24 3.04 21.08 11.17
N GLU A 25 4.04 20.21 11.40
CA GLU A 25 5.13 19.96 10.45
C GLU A 25 4.60 19.42 9.11
N GLU A 26 3.64 18.51 9.16
CA GLU A 26 2.98 17.92 8.00
C GLU A 26 2.28 19.01 7.17
N PHE A 27 1.45 19.82 7.78
CA PHE A 27 0.73 20.90 7.08
C PHE A 27 1.68 21.94 6.50
N PHE A 28 2.72 22.33 7.23
CA PHE A 28 3.75 23.24 6.73
C PHE A 28 4.41 22.71 5.46
N HIS A 29 4.84 21.45 5.43
CA HIS A 29 5.46 20.86 4.25
C HIS A 29 4.49 20.66 3.09
N ILE A 30 3.22 20.36 3.37
CA ILE A 30 2.19 20.26 2.34
C ILE A 30 1.95 21.62 1.67
N GLU A 31 1.84 22.70 2.44
CA GLU A 31 1.68 24.04 1.91
C GLU A 31 2.90 24.51 1.12
N GLU A 32 4.11 24.27 1.63
CA GLU A 32 5.33 24.59 0.88
C GLU A 32 5.39 23.88 -0.47
N TRP A 33 5.00 22.60 -0.51
CA TRP A 33 4.98 21.87 -1.76
C TRP A 33 3.88 22.35 -2.70
N LYS A 34 2.67 22.59 -2.20
CA LYS A 34 1.56 23.07 -3.02
C LYS A 34 1.80 24.44 -3.61
N ASN A 35 2.27 25.38 -2.80
CA ASN A 35 2.42 26.78 -3.18
C ASN A 35 3.73 27.05 -3.96
N LYS A 36 4.83 26.40 -3.56
CA LYS A 36 6.19 26.64 -4.08
C LYS A 36 6.78 25.48 -4.87
N ARG A 37 6.07 24.34 -4.98
CA ARG A 37 6.56 23.09 -5.61
C ARG A 37 7.95 22.67 -5.12
N LYS A 38 8.24 22.89 -3.83
CA LYS A 38 9.53 22.63 -3.22
C LYS A 38 9.79 21.15 -3.09
N GLN A 39 10.69 20.59 -3.88
CA GLN A 39 11.01 19.17 -3.94
C GLN A 39 11.46 18.59 -2.58
N LYS A 40 12.19 19.39 -1.79
CA LYS A 40 12.63 18.98 -0.45
C LYS A 40 11.46 18.67 0.48
N SER A 41 10.43 19.51 0.47
CA SER A 41 9.23 19.30 1.28
C SER A 41 8.45 18.06 0.81
N LEU A 42 8.36 17.82 -0.50
CA LEU A 42 7.79 16.59 -1.05
C LEU A 42 8.54 15.35 -0.56
N GLN A 43 9.88 15.36 -0.61
CA GLN A 43 10.69 14.22 -0.15
C GLN A 43 10.47 13.93 1.34
N ILE A 44 10.39 14.96 2.18
CA ILE A 44 10.13 14.81 3.61
C ILE A 44 8.79 14.13 3.85
N ILE A 45 7.74 14.57 3.15
CA ILE A 45 6.42 13.97 3.24
C ILE A 45 6.45 12.52 2.76
N LEU A 46 6.99 12.24 1.58
CA LEU A 46 7.04 10.89 1.03
C LEU A 46 7.81 9.92 1.93
N ASN A 47 8.95 10.36 2.50
CA ASN A 47 9.73 9.55 3.42
C ASN A 47 8.94 9.21 4.69
N SER A 48 8.23 10.17 5.27
CA SER A 48 7.43 9.94 6.48
C SER A 48 6.25 8.99 6.23
N TYR A 49 5.68 9.03 5.02
CA TYR A 49 4.54 8.19 4.62
C TYR A 49 4.91 6.86 3.95
N LEU A 50 6.20 6.63 3.66
CA LEU A 50 6.68 5.39 3.04
C LEU A 50 6.30 4.16 3.88
N ARG A 51 6.33 4.27 5.22
CA ARG A 51 5.88 3.20 6.13
C ARG A 51 4.43 2.80 5.86
N LEU A 52 3.56 3.76 5.57
CA LEU A 52 2.16 3.51 5.26
C LEU A 52 2.03 2.75 3.93
N ALA A 53 2.74 3.19 2.88
CA ALA A 53 2.77 2.49 1.59
C ALA A 53 3.26 1.04 1.73
N VAL A 54 4.36 0.82 2.47
CA VAL A 54 4.90 -0.53 2.77
C VAL A 54 3.87 -1.39 3.50
N SER A 55 3.16 -0.83 4.48
CA SER A 55 2.12 -1.56 5.23
C SER A 55 0.99 -2.04 4.33
N TYR A 56 0.52 -1.18 3.42
CA TYR A 56 -0.50 -1.55 2.43
C TYR A 56 0.02 -2.55 1.40
N ALA A 57 1.22 -2.34 0.85
CA ALA A 57 1.82 -3.26 -0.11
C ALA A 57 1.95 -4.69 0.44
N LYS A 58 2.33 -4.84 1.71
CA LYS A 58 2.40 -6.14 2.38
C LYS A 58 1.06 -6.87 2.44
N LYS A 59 -0.07 -6.16 2.61
CA LYS A 59 -1.42 -6.77 2.60
C LYS A 59 -1.78 -7.38 1.25
N TYR A 60 -1.17 -6.88 0.17
CA TYR A 60 -1.42 -7.35 -1.19
C TYR A 60 -0.31 -8.28 -1.74
N LYS A 61 0.66 -8.66 -0.91
CA LYS A 61 1.75 -9.57 -1.32
C LYS A 61 1.24 -10.91 -1.88
N SER A 62 0.12 -11.41 -1.36
CA SER A 62 -0.48 -12.69 -1.77
C SER A 62 -0.97 -12.72 -3.22
N TYR A 63 -1.00 -11.60 -3.92
CA TYR A 63 -1.38 -11.52 -5.33
C TYR A 63 -0.26 -11.93 -6.30
N GLY A 64 0.95 -12.22 -5.79
CA GLY A 64 2.06 -12.76 -6.59
C GLY A 64 2.84 -11.72 -7.40
N LEU A 65 2.55 -10.42 -7.21
CA LEU A 65 3.30 -9.32 -7.84
C LEU A 65 4.51 -8.93 -6.99
N PRO A 66 5.58 -8.37 -7.59
CA PRO A 66 6.75 -7.88 -6.87
C PRO A 66 6.35 -6.86 -5.81
N ILE A 67 6.84 -7.04 -4.59
CA ILE A 67 6.50 -6.15 -3.46
C ILE A 67 6.99 -4.71 -3.70
N ASP A 68 8.11 -4.57 -4.41
CA ASP A 68 8.68 -3.26 -4.73
C ASP A 68 7.75 -2.45 -5.63
N ASP A 69 7.15 -3.10 -6.63
CA ASP A 69 6.18 -2.46 -7.52
C ASP A 69 4.94 -2.02 -6.75
N LEU A 70 4.45 -2.87 -5.82
CA LEU A 70 3.31 -2.51 -4.96
C LEU A 70 3.64 -1.33 -4.03
N ILE A 71 4.88 -1.24 -3.53
CA ILE A 71 5.33 -0.10 -2.73
C ILE A 71 5.38 1.18 -3.58
N HIS A 72 5.93 1.11 -4.78
CA HIS A 72 6.00 2.26 -5.68
C HIS A 72 4.60 2.76 -6.07
N GLU A 73 3.68 1.87 -6.37
CA GLU A 73 2.27 2.23 -6.62
C GLU A 73 1.62 2.85 -5.37
N GLY A 74 1.96 2.36 -4.19
CA GLY A 74 1.54 2.99 -2.93
C GLY A 74 2.07 4.41 -2.79
N VAL A 75 3.33 4.67 -3.17
CA VAL A 75 3.93 6.02 -3.17
C VAL A 75 3.25 6.93 -4.19
N LEU A 76 2.92 6.43 -5.39
CA LEU A 76 2.13 7.18 -6.38
C LEU A 76 0.74 7.53 -5.80
N GLY A 77 0.12 6.63 -5.07
CA GLY A 77 -1.12 6.90 -4.35
C GLY A 77 -0.98 8.04 -3.32
N ILE A 78 0.14 8.09 -2.58
CA ILE A 78 0.42 9.22 -1.66
C ILE A 78 0.55 10.54 -2.44
N MET A 79 1.23 10.54 -3.58
CA MET A 79 1.38 11.74 -4.42
C MET A 79 0.02 12.23 -4.92
N HIS A 80 -0.86 11.35 -5.42
CA HIS A 80 -2.21 11.71 -5.82
C HIS A 80 -3.04 12.27 -4.66
N ALA A 81 -2.91 11.66 -3.47
CA ALA A 81 -3.55 12.18 -2.27
C ALA A 81 -3.07 13.58 -1.94
N LEU A 82 -1.77 13.81 -1.99
CA LEU A 82 -1.14 15.09 -1.67
C LEU A 82 -1.62 16.22 -2.59
N GLU A 83 -1.79 15.96 -3.88
CA GLU A 83 -2.29 16.93 -4.85
C GLU A 83 -3.72 17.39 -4.53
N LYS A 84 -4.57 16.44 -4.11
CA LYS A 84 -5.99 16.68 -3.85
C LYS A 84 -6.30 16.98 -2.38
N PHE A 85 -5.33 16.86 -1.49
CA PHE A 85 -5.52 17.09 -0.07
C PHE A 85 -5.84 18.56 0.23
N ASP A 86 -6.83 18.80 1.05
CA ASP A 86 -7.22 20.13 1.50
C ASP A 86 -6.79 20.32 2.95
N VAL A 87 -5.84 21.24 3.17
CA VAL A 87 -5.29 21.55 4.50
C VAL A 87 -6.30 22.23 5.41
N SER A 88 -7.33 22.90 4.84
CA SER A 88 -8.39 23.57 5.61
C SER A 88 -9.26 22.57 6.40
N LYS A 89 -9.31 21.33 5.94
CA LYS A 89 -10.04 20.27 6.62
C LYS A 89 -9.15 19.66 7.70
N ASP A 90 -9.54 19.78 8.95
CA ASP A 90 -8.75 19.44 10.14
C ASP A 90 -8.52 17.93 10.37
N PHE A 91 -8.12 17.19 9.31
CA PHE A 91 -7.74 15.78 9.41
C PHE A 91 -6.32 15.51 8.86
N ARG A 92 -5.71 14.42 9.29
CA ARG A 92 -4.36 14.01 8.89
C ARG A 92 -4.33 13.50 7.44
N LEU A 93 -3.25 13.83 6.72
CA LEU A 93 -3.01 13.28 5.38
C LEU A 93 -3.05 11.74 5.36
N SER A 94 -2.59 11.06 6.42
CA SER A 94 -2.62 9.60 6.53
C SER A 94 -3.99 8.98 6.28
N THR A 95 -5.04 9.59 6.83
CA THR A 95 -6.42 9.11 6.67
C THR A 95 -6.85 9.20 5.20
N TYR A 96 -6.60 10.34 4.57
CA TYR A 96 -6.94 10.57 3.17
C TYR A 96 -6.06 9.75 2.21
N ALA A 97 -4.76 9.70 2.44
CA ALA A 97 -3.82 8.96 1.62
C ALA A 97 -4.10 7.44 1.63
N SER A 98 -4.63 6.90 2.72
CA SER A 98 -4.98 5.47 2.82
C SER A 98 -5.92 4.99 1.72
N TRP A 99 -6.87 5.83 1.30
CA TRP A 99 -7.79 5.52 0.20
C TRP A 99 -7.07 5.51 -1.15
N TRP A 100 -6.22 6.50 -1.40
CA TRP A 100 -5.46 6.63 -2.64
C TRP A 100 -4.41 5.52 -2.80
N ILE A 101 -3.68 5.20 -1.72
CA ILE A 101 -2.72 4.09 -1.70
C ILE A 101 -3.40 2.78 -2.07
N ARG A 102 -4.55 2.50 -1.45
CA ARG A 102 -5.33 1.29 -1.74
C ARG A 102 -5.79 1.27 -3.18
N ALA A 103 -6.34 2.36 -3.68
CA ALA A 103 -6.84 2.46 -5.05
C ALA A 103 -5.72 2.22 -6.07
N SER A 104 -4.55 2.88 -5.91
CA SER A 104 -3.41 2.73 -6.82
C SER A 104 -2.89 1.28 -6.82
N ILE A 105 -2.69 0.68 -5.66
CA ILE A 105 -2.22 -0.71 -5.56
C ILE A 105 -3.23 -1.67 -6.20
N GLN A 106 -4.52 -1.50 -5.94
CA GLN A 106 -5.57 -2.36 -6.51
C GLN A 106 -5.67 -2.21 -8.02
N ASP A 107 -5.56 -1.00 -8.55
CA ASP A 107 -5.55 -0.76 -10.00
C ASP A 107 -4.33 -1.40 -10.66
N TYR A 108 -3.16 -1.32 -10.03
CA TYR A 108 -1.95 -1.98 -10.51
C TYR A 108 -2.11 -3.50 -10.55
N ILE A 109 -2.65 -4.09 -9.49
CA ILE A 109 -2.91 -5.54 -9.42
C ILE A 109 -3.83 -5.97 -10.56
N LEU A 110 -4.95 -5.28 -10.77
CA LEU A 110 -5.91 -5.64 -11.82
C LEU A 110 -5.33 -5.53 -13.23
N LYS A 111 -4.38 -4.62 -13.44
CA LYS A 111 -3.71 -4.44 -14.74
C LYS A 111 -2.65 -5.52 -15.01
N ASN A 112 -1.99 -6.01 -13.96
CA ASN A 112 -0.79 -6.85 -14.10
C ASN A 112 -0.96 -8.29 -13.60
N TRP A 113 -2.07 -8.61 -12.92
CA TRP A 113 -2.29 -9.95 -12.36
C TRP A 113 -2.57 -11.02 -13.43
N SER A 114 -3.22 -10.65 -14.55
CA SER A 114 -3.57 -11.59 -15.63
C SER A 114 -3.39 -10.95 -17.00
N VAL A 115 -2.98 -11.77 -17.96
CA VAL A 115 -2.91 -11.37 -19.39
C VAL A 115 -4.31 -11.03 -19.93
N VAL A 116 -5.35 -11.69 -19.42
CA VAL A 116 -6.74 -11.39 -19.76
C VAL A 116 -7.21 -10.25 -18.86
N LYS A 117 -7.50 -9.09 -19.46
CA LYS A 117 -8.04 -7.94 -18.73
C LYS A 117 -9.42 -8.28 -18.18
N THR A 118 -9.49 -8.43 -16.86
CA THR A 118 -10.78 -8.47 -16.15
C THR A 118 -11.41 -7.09 -16.19
N GLY A 119 -12.74 -7.04 -16.25
CA GLY A 119 -13.47 -5.80 -16.40
C GLY A 119 -13.13 -4.73 -15.35
N SER A 120 -13.28 -3.48 -15.75
CA SER A 120 -12.85 -2.31 -14.98
C SER A 120 -13.95 -1.67 -14.10
N THR A 121 -15.16 -2.26 -14.05
CA THR A 121 -16.26 -1.71 -13.25
C THR A 121 -16.01 -1.87 -11.75
N ALA A 122 -16.56 -0.96 -10.94
CA ALA A 122 -16.40 -0.98 -9.48
C ALA A 122 -16.90 -2.28 -8.85
N SER A 123 -18.00 -2.84 -9.36
CA SER A 123 -18.57 -4.11 -8.90
C SER A 123 -17.66 -5.30 -9.21
N GLN A 124 -17.06 -5.33 -10.39
CA GLN A 124 -16.11 -6.39 -10.78
C GLN A 124 -14.82 -6.33 -9.96
N LYS A 125 -14.30 -5.13 -9.69
CA LYS A 125 -13.16 -4.94 -8.78
C LYS A 125 -13.48 -5.45 -7.37
N ALA A 126 -14.63 -5.07 -6.82
CA ALA A 126 -15.07 -5.52 -5.50
C ALA A 126 -15.21 -7.04 -5.43
N LEU A 127 -15.81 -7.65 -6.46
CA LEU A 127 -15.98 -9.11 -6.55
C LEU A 127 -14.62 -9.82 -6.57
N PHE A 128 -13.68 -9.36 -7.39
CA PHE A 128 -12.32 -9.94 -7.50
C PHE A 128 -11.60 -9.97 -6.15
N PHE A 129 -11.57 -8.85 -5.42
CA PHE A 129 -10.88 -8.76 -4.14
C PHE A 129 -11.61 -9.53 -3.04
N ASN A 130 -12.95 -9.54 -3.03
CA ASN A 130 -13.74 -10.29 -2.05
C ASN A 130 -13.63 -11.79 -2.24
N LEU A 131 -13.72 -12.31 -3.47
CA LEU A 131 -13.57 -13.75 -3.73
C LEU A 131 -12.20 -14.27 -3.30
N ARG A 132 -11.14 -13.51 -3.59
CA ARG A 132 -9.79 -13.91 -3.17
C ARG A 132 -9.63 -13.90 -1.65
N LYS A 133 -10.21 -12.92 -0.97
CA LYS A 133 -10.22 -12.88 0.50
C LYS A 133 -10.93 -14.09 1.09
N ILE A 134 -12.11 -14.44 0.56
CA ILE A 134 -12.88 -15.60 1.00
C ILE A 134 -12.10 -16.89 0.74
N LYS A 135 -11.49 -17.05 -0.45
CA LYS A 135 -10.67 -18.21 -0.77
C LYS A 135 -9.51 -18.39 0.23
N GLN A 136 -8.84 -17.30 0.60
CA GLN A 136 -7.75 -17.33 1.56
C GLN A 136 -8.25 -17.74 2.95
N GLN A 137 -9.37 -17.21 3.40
CA GLN A 137 -9.98 -17.58 4.67
C GLN A 137 -10.37 -19.08 4.72
N ILE A 138 -10.91 -19.61 3.62
CA ILE A 138 -11.25 -21.04 3.53
C ILE A 138 -9.99 -21.91 3.57
N SER A 139 -8.92 -21.53 2.87
CA SER A 139 -7.66 -22.29 2.87
C SER A 139 -6.97 -22.26 4.24
N ASP A 140 -7.03 -21.15 4.96
CA ASP A 140 -6.48 -21.02 6.31
C ASP A 140 -7.24 -21.92 7.29
N VAL A 141 -8.59 -21.93 7.23
CA VAL A 141 -9.43 -22.82 8.05
C VAL A 141 -9.19 -24.30 7.71
N SER A 142 -9.07 -24.66 6.43
CA SER A 142 -8.83 -26.05 6.04
C SER A 142 -7.45 -26.57 6.49
N SER A 143 -6.44 -25.72 6.50
CA SER A 143 -5.10 -26.08 7.02
C SER A 143 -5.10 -26.28 8.54
N GLU A 144 -5.89 -25.51 9.26
CA GLU A 144 -6.04 -25.62 10.72
C GLU A 144 -6.77 -26.93 11.11
N TYR A 145 -7.80 -27.31 10.36
CA TYR A 145 -8.51 -28.59 10.56
C TYR A 145 -7.66 -29.81 10.18
N MET A 146 -6.80 -29.75 9.17
CA MET A 146 -5.89 -30.85 8.82
C MET A 146 -4.79 -31.02 9.89
N GLY A 147 -4.24 -29.92 10.42
CA GLY A 147 -3.24 -29.99 11.50
C GLY A 147 -3.79 -30.62 12.79
N GLN A 148 -5.05 -30.43 13.14
CA GLN A 148 -5.67 -31.05 14.31
C GLN A 148 -5.96 -32.55 14.12
N ASN A 149 -6.25 -32.99 12.91
CA ASN A 149 -6.49 -34.41 12.63
C ASN A 149 -5.20 -35.25 12.61
N GLU A 150 -4.05 -34.66 12.39
CA GLU A 150 -2.76 -35.36 12.50
C GLU A 150 -2.30 -35.52 13.95
N ILE A 151 -2.63 -34.59 14.84
CA ILE A 151 -2.28 -34.65 16.27
C ILE A 151 -3.11 -35.72 17.00
N ASN A 152 -4.30 -36.04 16.55
CA ASN A 152 -5.19 -37.03 17.17
C ASN A 152 -4.93 -38.47 16.68
N LYS A 153 -3.89 -38.74 15.90
CA LYS A 153 -3.52 -40.06 15.38
C LYS A 153 -2.25 -40.64 16.00
N VAL A 154 -1.70 -40.03 17.07
CA VAL A 154 -0.55 -40.57 17.83
C VAL A 154 -1.03 -41.10 19.19
#